data_123135b8127a8162a05459faaa495b5e
#
_entry.id   123135b8127a8162a05459faaa495b5e
#
_cell.length_a   1.000
_cell.length_b   1.000
_cell.length_c   1.000
_cell.angle_alpha   90.00
_cell.angle_beta   90.00
_cell.angle_gamma   90.00
#
_symmetry.space_group_name_H-M   'P 1'
#
loop_
_entity.id
_entity.type
_entity.pdbx_description
1 polymer ?
#
loop_
_entity_poly.entity_id
_entity_poly.type
_entity_poly.pdbx_seq_one_letter_code
_entity_poly.pdbx_strand_id
1 'polypeptide(L)'
;MKKQSFLFVTLAVLTVTGIRAQTTSDQPYQGVAGKTLADSKEWWAQPAKAPANAPNIIWIILDDVGFGAASAFGGVIRTPVLDSLANNGLRYTNFHTAAICAPTRSALLTGRNSHFVHEGGFSHIALSAGFPGYDGRIPSSAGTIAEILRGNGYNTFAVGKYGLTPDEDATDAGPFDRWPSGKGFDHFFGFLGSQTDQYKPDLVEDNAHVTPDGRHLSEQITDKAISFIDRQQKAAPGKPFFLYYSPGATHAPHQVDKYWSDQYKGKFDEGWDVFREKVLANQKRLGVVPAYAQLPARNARVDAWNSLTADQKKLYARFMEVYAGYLTYTDYQIGRVVTYLREHNLLENTLVFAIIGDNGASKEGTTEGVIEPKTNPARLKTREEYLRKNLADIDSIGTAEGFTNYPLGWAQAANTPFREWKQDADAEGGTHNPLIAFYPKGIKDKGGIRTQYGHVIDLLPTTLELVGLQRPAYIGGVKQDSVQGTSLAYSIADEQAASRHLVQHYYIFGSRSIYSKGWKAEAAHHPDNVDFDFKPGQTFTDKSFDDDVWELYNLNEDFNERVNLAAKYPEKLAELKKLFEAQATANHLFPLISWYDVYNKRIHHPNGSETQGPIK
;
A
#
# COMPACT_ATOMS: atom_id res chain seq x y z
N MET A 1 54.33 29.69 50.60
CA MET A 1 54.08 28.28 50.26
C MET A 1 52.69 28.20 49.58
N LYS A 2 52.67 28.21 48.24
CA LYS A 2 51.41 28.09 47.47
C LYS A 2 51.28 26.62 47.05
N LYS A 3 50.18 25.93 47.45
CA LYS A 3 49.84 24.60 46.99
C LYS A 3 49.09 24.73 45.63
N GLN A 4 49.68 24.19 44.57
CA GLN A 4 49.00 23.98 43.30
C GLN A 4 48.31 22.63 43.35
N SER A 5 46.96 22.64 43.18
CA SER A 5 46.16 21.43 42.98
C SER A 5 46.07 21.15 41.51
N PHE A 6 46.59 20.01 41.07
CA PHE A 6 46.40 19.48 39.72
C PHE A 6 45.07 18.75 39.63
N LEU A 7 44.18 19.21 38.77
CA LEU A 7 42.91 18.56 38.42
C LEU A 7 43.16 17.60 37.26
N PHE A 8 43.12 16.31 37.52
CA PHE A 8 43.13 15.30 36.45
C PHE A 8 41.72 15.20 35.84
N VAL A 9 41.55 15.65 34.58
CA VAL A 9 40.36 15.39 33.79
C VAL A 9 40.56 14.08 33.07
N THR A 10 39.84 13.04 33.48
CA THR A 10 39.82 11.75 32.81
C THR A 10 38.84 11.84 31.64
N LEU A 11 39.34 11.89 30.42
CA LEU A 11 38.56 11.87 29.19
C LEU A 11 38.14 10.41 28.93
N ALA A 12 36.87 10.08 29.21
CA ALA A 12 36.29 8.80 28.85
C ALA A 12 35.99 8.79 27.32
N VAL A 13 36.84 8.12 26.56
CA VAL A 13 36.61 7.84 25.16
C VAL A 13 35.55 6.73 25.06
N LEU A 14 34.31 7.10 24.78
CA LEU A 14 33.27 6.18 24.39
C LEU A 14 33.58 5.69 22.97
N THR A 15 34.16 4.52 22.85
CA THR A 15 34.28 3.80 21.58
C THR A 15 32.90 3.25 21.23
N VAL A 16 32.19 3.97 20.37
CA VAL A 16 31.00 3.43 19.70
C VAL A 16 31.48 2.37 18.69
N THR A 17 31.46 1.12 19.12
CA THR A 17 31.64 -0.01 18.20
C THR A 17 30.39 -0.11 17.34
N GLY A 18 30.40 0.56 16.18
CA GLY A 18 29.36 0.37 15.14
C GLY A 18 29.41 -1.07 14.65
N ILE A 19 28.38 -1.83 14.99
CA ILE A 19 28.16 -3.16 14.41
C ILE A 19 27.83 -2.93 12.93
N ARG A 20 28.79 -3.20 12.04
CA ARG A 20 28.57 -3.22 10.59
C ARG A 20 27.86 -4.53 10.26
N ALA A 21 26.59 -4.48 9.88
CA ALA A 21 25.92 -5.59 9.25
C ALA A 21 26.51 -5.77 7.84
N GLN A 22 27.34 -6.79 7.65
CA GLN A 22 27.85 -7.24 6.35
C GLN A 22 27.23 -8.58 6.01
N THR A 23 26.83 -8.75 4.75
CA THR A 23 26.46 -10.08 4.24
C THR A 23 27.66 -11.02 4.30
N THR A 24 27.42 -12.31 4.53
CA THR A 24 28.48 -13.30 4.74
C THR A 24 29.45 -13.43 3.58
N SER A 25 29.03 -13.10 2.35
CA SER A 25 29.85 -13.14 1.14
C SER A 25 30.89 -12.00 1.05
N ASP A 26 30.67 -10.91 1.80
CA ASP A 26 31.45 -9.67 1.67
C ASP A 26 32.48 -9.49 2.80
N GLN A 27 32.60 -10.46 3.70
CA GLN A 27 33.58 -10.40 4.76
C GLN A 27 34.98 -10.75 4.20
N PRO A 28 35.95 -9.84 4.26
CA PRO A 28 37.31 -10.16 3.82
C PRO A 28 37.89 -11.31 4.66
N TYR A 29 38.61 -12.18 4.00
CA TYR A 29 39.27 -13.31 4.67
C TYR A 29 40.17 -12.82 5.80
N GLN A 30 39.99 -13.34 7.00
CA GLN A 30 40.70 -12.96 8.22
C GLN A 30 41.65 -14.06 8.73
N GLY A 31 41.80 -15.14 7.98
CA GLY A 31 42.75 -16.20 8.27
C GLY A 31 44.18 -15.89 7.80
N VAL A 32 45.00 -16.89 7.82
CA VAL A 32 46.34 -16.86 7.22
C VAL A 32 46.46 -17.97 6.19
N ALA A 33 46.64 -17.59 4.95
CA ALA A 33 46.91 -18.55 3.87
C ALA A 33 48.46 -18.66 3.67
N GLY A 34 49.11 -19.53 4.41
CA GLY A 34 50.54 -19.85 4.25
C GLY A 34 50.75 -20.84 3.10
N LYS A 35 52.02 -21.24 2.88
CA LYS A 35 52.37 -22.24 1.84
C LYS A 35 51.93 -23.66 2.22
N THR A 36 51.82 -23.95 3.51
CA THR A 36 51.42 -25.25 4.05
C THR A 36 50.26 -25.07 5.05
N LEU A 37 49.56 -26.15 5.42
CA LEU A 37 48.57 -26.11 6.49
C LEU A 37 49.18 -25.74 7.82
N ALA A 38 50.43 -26.11 8.09
CA ALA A 38 51.14 -25.79 9.32
C ALA A 38 51.39 -24.28 9.46
N ASP A 39 51.54 -23.56 8.34
CA ASP A 39 51.78 -22.12 8.30
C ASP A 39 50.47 -21.34 8.10
N SER A 40 49.33 -22.02 8.09
CA SER A 40 48.01 -21.45 7.76
C SER A 40 47.11 -21.42 8.99
N LYS A 41 46.19 -20.45 8.98
CA LYS A 41 45.08 -20.38 9.93
C LYS A 41 43.78 -20.24 9.14
N GLU A 42 42.95 -21.26 9.24
CA GLU A 42 41.63 -21.20 8.60
C GLU A 42 40.74 -20.16 9.23
N TRP A 43 39.86 -19.59 8.43
CA TRP A 43 38.83 -18.66 8.87
C TRP A 43 37.59 -18.85 8.00
N TRP A 44 36.45 -18.79 8.64
CA TRP A 44 35.14 -18.90 8.01
C TRP A 44 34.34 -17.64 8.26
N ALA A 45 33.79 -17.04 7.21
CA ALA A 45 32.85 -15.95 7.33
C ALA A 45 31.68 -16.37 8.24
N GLN A 46 31.38 -15.56 9.24
CA GLN A 46 30.27 -15.87 10.14
C GLN A 46 28.95 -15.52 9.47
N PRO A 47 27.97 -16.43 9.45
CA PRO A 47 26.64 -16.11 8.94
C PRO A 47 26.02 -14.94 9.72
N ALA A 48 25.33 -14.06 9.02
CA ALA A 48 24.57 -12.99 9.65
C ALA A 48 23.54 -13.59 10.62
N LYS A 49 23.44 -13.00 11.81
CA LYS A 49 22.50 -13.42 12.85
C LYS A 49 21.64 -12.24 13.23
N ALA A 50 20.34 -12.47 13.34
CA ALA A 50 19.43 -11.48 13.89
C ALA A 50 19.78 -11.18 15.37
N PRO A 51 19.41 -9.99 15.88
CA PRO A 51 19.55 -9.67 17.29
C PRO A 51 18.90 -10.74 18.17
N ALA A 52 19.45 -10.97 19.36
CA ALA A 52 18.87 -11.91 20.30
C ALA A 52 17.40 -11.54 20.61
N ASN A 53 16.51 -12.53 20.53
CA ASN A 53 15.06 -12.33 20.69
C ASN A 53 14.41 -11.37 19.68
N ALA A 54 15.02 -11.14 18.53
CA ALA A 54 14.41 -10.36 17.46
C ALA A 54 13.00 -10.90 17.14
N PRO A 55 11.99 -10.03 16.99
CA PRO A 55 10.64 -10.48 16.67
C PRO A 55 10.52 -10.99 15.24
N ASN A 56 9.58 -11.85 14.98
CA ASN A 56 9.05 -12.05 13.63
C ASN A 56 8.37 -10.76 13.17
N ILE A 57 8.31 -10.54 11.87
CA ILE A 57 7.70 -9.36 11.27
C ILE A 57 6.70 -9.80 10.21
N ILE A 58 5.50 -9.24 10.25
CA ILE A 58 4.50 -9.43 9.21
C ILE A 58 3.99 -8.07 8.75
N TRP A 59 4.08 -7.82 7.46
CA TRP A 59 3.39 -6.70 6.83
C TRP A 59 2.21 -7.24 6.03
N ILE A 60 1.00 -6.84 6.41
CA ILE A 60 -0.26 -7.16 5.72
C ILE A 60 -0.66 -5.94 4.93
N ILE A 61 -0.87 -6.09 3.63
CA ILE A 61 -1.24 -5.00 2.74
C ILE A 61 -2.52 -5.39 1.99
N LEU A 62 -3.63 -4.79 2.36
CA LEU A 62 -4.89 -4.94 1.61
C LEU A 62 -4.88 -3.99 0.41
N ASP A 63 -5.62 -4.35 -0.64
CA ASP A 63 -5.66 -3.66 -1.91
C ASP A 63 -7.05 -3.05 -2.14
N ASP A 64 -7.13 -1.79 -2.54
CA ASP A 64 -8.38 -1.09 -2.87
C ASP A 64 -9.43 -1.06 -1.72
N VAL A 65 -8.99 -1.16 -0.46
CA VAL A 65 -9.88 -1.05 0.71
C VAL A 65 -9.90 0.40 1.18
N GLY A 66 -11.02 1.07 1.10
CA GLY A 66 -11.16 2.44 1.58
C GLY A 66 -11.20 2.54 3.10
N PHE A 67 -10.91 3.73 3.64
CA PHE A 67 -10.82 4.02 5.08
C PHE A 67 -12.04 3.56 5.89
N GLY A 68 -13.25 3.71 5.31
CA GLY A 68 -14.53 3.40 5.96
C GLY A 68 -15.10 2.01 5.67
N ALA A 69 -14.36 1.10 5.02
CA ALA A 69 -14.89 -0.21 4.64
C ALA A 69 -14.87 -1.21 5.82
N ALA A 70 -13.70 -1.41 6.45
CA ALA A 70 -13.48 -2.42 7.48
C ALA A 70 -14.03 -2.01 8.86
N SER A 71 -14.60 -2.97 9.62
CA SER A 71 -15.13 -2.72 10.97
C SER A 71 -14.08 -2.19 11.94
N ALA A 72 -12.81 -2.53 11.77
CA ALA A 72 -11.70 -2.04 12.58
C ALA A 72 -11.58 -0.51 12.61
N PHE A 73 -12.08 0.18 11.57
CA PHE A 73 -12.12 1.64 11.46
C PHE A 73 -13.54 2.20 11.26
N GLY A 74 -14.53 1.51 11.81
CA GLY A 74 -15.94 1.98 11.85
C GLY A 74 -16.79 1.59 10.66
N GLY A 75 -16.24 0.87 9.69
CA GLY A 75 -16.98 0.29 8.58
C GLY A 75 -18.05 -0.72 9.04
N VAL A 76 -18.97 -1.04 8.14
CA VAL A 76 -20.03 -2.01 8.42
C VAL A 76 -19.71 -3.43 7.92
N ILE A 77 -18.60 -3.59 7.21
CA ILE A 77 -18.11 -4.89 6.76
C ILE A 77 -17.32 -5.55 7.90
N ARG A 78 -17.69 -6.75 8.26
CA ARG A 78 -17.09 -7.47 9.39
C ARG A 78 -15.67 -7.94 9.08
N THR A 79 -14.73 -7.49 9.89
CA THR A 79 -13.31 -7.89 9.82
C THR A 79 -12.81 -8.25 11.25
N PRO A 80 -13.34 -9.35 11.85
CA PRO A 80 -13.10 -9.65 13.27
C PRO A 80 -11.62 -9.91 13.60
N VAL A 81 -10.81 -10.35 12.66
CA VAL A 81 -9.37 -10.55 12.87
C VAL A 81 -8.64 -9.21 12.93
N LEU A 82 -8.91 -8.32 11.99
CA LEU A 82 -8.38 -6.95 12.02
C LEU A 82 -8.89 -6.19 13.26
N ASP A 83 -10.16 -6.37 13.65
CA ASP A 83 -10.70 -5.83 14.90
C ASP A 83 -9.89 -6.30 16.12
N SER A 84 -9.59 -7.60 16.16
CA SER A 84 -8.78 -8.19 17.24
C SER A 84 -7.35 -7.64 17.27
N LEU A 85 -6.69 -7.55 16.12
CA LEU A 85 -5.35 -6.96 16.02
C LEU A 85 -5.36 -5.50 16.48
N ALA A 86 -6.35 -4.72 16.04
CA ALA A 86 -6.50 -3.31 16.40
C ALA A 86 -6.80 -3.11 17.91
N ASN A 87 -7.67 -3.96 18.49
CA ASN A 87 -8.05 -3.87 19.89
C ASN A 87 -6.94 -4.33 20.86
N ASN A 88 -6.00 -5.15 20.38
CA ASN A 88 -4.83 -5.58 21.14
C ASN A 88 -3.52 -4.90 20.68
N GLY A 89 -3.62 -3.94 19.78
CA GLY A 89 -2.54 -3.13 19.24
C GLY A 89 -2.93 -1.66 19.19
N LEU A 90 -2.48 -0.94 18.18
CA LEU A 90 -2.73 0.48 17.96
C LEU A 90 -3.41 0.70 16.61
N ARG A 91 -4.31 1.70 16.56
CA ARG A 91 -4.87 2.25 15.32
C ARG A 91 -4.18 3.58 14.98
N TYR A 92 -3.51 3.64 13.85
CA TYR A 92 -3.04 4.90 13.27
C TYR A 92 -4.13 5.43 12.33
N THR A 93 -4.71 6.56 12.69
CA THR A 93 -5.86 7.15 11.98
C THR A 93 -5.47 8.30 11.07
N ASN A 94 -4.19 8.68 11.04
CA ASN A 94 -3.62 9.72 10.21
C ASN A 94 -2.40 9.18 9.44
N PHE A 95 -2.59 7.99 8.84
CA PHE A 95 -1.57 7.30 8.07
C PHE A 95 -1.92 7.35 6.59
N HIS A 96 -0.89 7.48 5.73
CA HIS A 96 -1.07 7.75 4.32
C HIS A 96 -0.30 6.76 3.44
N THR A 97 -0.83 6.58 2.24
CA THR A 97 -0.23 5.80 1.16
C THR A 97 -0.06 6.71 -0.06
N ALA A 98 0.55 6.24 -1.14
CA ALA A 98 0.34 6.87 -2.43
C ALA A 98 -1.10 6.59 -2.92
N ALA A 99 -1.57 7.35 -3.91
CA ALA A 99 -2.94 7.23 -4.39
C ALA A 99 -3.16 5.98 -5.29
N ILE A 100 -2.14 5.12 -5.43
CA ILE A 100 -2.20 3.93 -6.27
C ILE A 100 -1.22 2.85 -5.80
N CYS A 101 -1.51 1.58 -6.12
CA CYS A 101 -0.85 0.40 -5.53
C CYS A 101 0.66 0.30 -5.80
N ALA A 102 1.14 0.35 -7.04
CA ALA A 102 2.57 0.16 -7.34
C ALA A 102 3.46 1.24 -6.69
N PRO A 103 3.17 2.55 -6.80
CA PRO A 103 3.84 3.59 -6.04
C PRO A 103 3.83 3.37 -4.52
N THR A 104 2.71 2.92 -3.94
CA THR A 104 2.64 2.60 -2.51
C THR A 104 3.57 1.46 -2.14
N ARG A 105 3.57 0.37 -2.92
CA ARG A 105 4.35 -0.84 -2.64
C ARG A 105 5.85 -0.60 -2.76
N SER A 106 6.28 0.14 -3.77
CA SER A 106 7.68 0.55 -3.93
C SER A 106 8.15 1.46 -2.79
N ALA A 107 7.33 2.45 -2.43
CA ALA A 107 7.60 3.36 -1.32
C ALA A 107 7.68 2.61 0.02
N LEU A 108 6.73 1.68 0.27
CA LEU A 108 6.69 0.84 1.47
C LEU A 108 7.95 -0.02 1.60
N LEU A 109 8.32 -0.75 0.55
CA LEU A 109 9.44 -1.68 0.59
C LEU A 109 10.79 -0.98 0.72
N THR A 110 10.93 0.24 0.18
CA THR A 110 12.21 0.96 0.13
C THR A 110 12.36 2.05 1.19
N GLY A 111 11.27 2.49 1.83
CA GLY A 111 11.26 3.63 2.75
C GLY A 111 11.57 4.97 2.07
N ARG A 112 11.28 5.07 0.76
CA ARG A 112 11.54 6.26 -0.07
C ARG A 112 10.30 6.56 -0.91
N ASN A 113 10.14 7.83 -1.33
CA ASN A 113 9.06 8.21 -2.22
C ASN A 113 9.14 7.45 -3.55
N SER A 114 8.00 7.09 -4.10
CA SER A 114 7.90 6.22 -5.28
C SER A 114 8.63 6.77 -6.50
N HIS A 115 8.51 8.06 -6.79
CA HIS A 115 9.24 8.70 -7.89
C HIS A 115 10.76 8.67 -7.69
N PHE A 116 11.22 8.84 -6.43
CA PHE A 116 12.64 8.75 -6.12
C PHE A 116 13.22 7.36 -6.41
N VAL A 117 12.39 6.34 -6.32
CA VAL A 117 12.77 4.95 -6.63
C VAL A 117 12.23 4.48 -7.98
N HIS A 118 11.94 5.42 -8.89
CA HIS A 118 11.57 5.19 -10.28
C HIS A 118 10.17 4.59 -10.52
N GLU A 119 9.32 4.52 -9.49
CA GLU A 119 8.00 3.88 -9.56
C GLU A 119 6.87 4.93 -9.40
N GLY A 120 6.95 6.02 -10.16
CA GLY A 120 5.93 7.07 -10.19
C GLY A 120 4.69 6.73 -11.01
N GLY A 121 4.63 5.55 -11.62
CA GLY A 121 3.53 5.03 -12.44
C GLY A 121 3.31 3.55 -12.21
N PHE A 122 3.09 2.81 -13.30
CA PHE A 122 2.88 1.37 -13.28
C PHE A 122 3.91 0.64 -14.14
N SER A 123 4.89 0.02 -13.56
CA SER A 123 5.89 -0.78 -14.28
C SER A 123 5.29 -2.00 -14.99
N HIS A 124 4.28 -2.60 -14.38
CA HIS A 124 3.67 -3.88 -14.79
C HIS A 124 2.55 -3.76 -15.85
N ILE A 125 2.23 -2.57 -16.37
CA ILE A 125 1.23 -2.38 -17.46
C ILE A 125 1.70 -1.39 -18.51
N ALA A 126 3.00 -1.34 -18.77
CA ALA A 126 3.59 -0.46 -19.78
C ALA A 126 3.18 1.03 -19.66
N LEU A 127 2.78 1.49 -18.47
CA LEU A 127 2.53 2.90 -18.15
C LEU A 127 3.76 3.57 -17.54
N SER A 128 4.91 2.91 -17.59
CA SER A 128 6.20 3.52 -17.29
C SER A 128 6.65 4.41 -18.45
N ALA A 129 7.41 5.44 -18.13
CA ALA A 129 7.97 6.37 -19.08
C ALA A 129 9.48 6.50 -18.90
N GLY A 130 10.22 6.77 -19.98
CA GLY A 130 11.69 6.84 -19.98
C GLY A 130 12.27 8.06 -19.24
N PHE A 131 11.72 8.43 -18.10
CA PHE A 131 12.22 9.48 -17.21
C PHE A 131 12.58 8.90 -15.84
N PRO A 132 13.55 9.49 -15.11
CA PRO A 132 14.08 8.91 -13.88
C PRO A 132 13.03 8.54 -12.82
N GLY A 133 11.94 9.31 -12.71
CA GLY A 133 10.87 9.01 -11.74
C GLY A 133 9.85 7.97 -12.20
N TYR A 134 9.93 7.47 -13.45
CA TYR A 134 8.83 6.75 -14.09
C TYR A 134 9.23 5.49 -14.87
N ASP A 135 10.49 5.10 -14.88
CA ASP A 135 10.92 3.96 -15.70
C ASP A 135 10.51 2.59 -15.14
N GLY A 136 9.90 2.55 -13.94
CA GLY A 136 9.39 1.35 -13.32
C GLY A 136 10.46 0.35 -12.84
N ARG A 137 11.68 0.83 -12.62
CA ARG A 137 12.83 -0.02 -12.29
C ARG A 137 13.50 0.44 -11.00
N ILE A 138 13.08 -0.11 -9.87
CA ILE A 138 13.67 0.20 -8.56
C ILE A 138 15.18 -0.02 -8.59
N PRO A 139 16.00 1.04 -8.40
CA PRO A 139 17.44 0.95 -8.53
C PRO A 139 18.06 0.18 -7.36
N SER A 140 19.23 -0.43 -7.61
CA SER A 140 19.95 -1.19 -6.56
C SER A 140 20.43 -0.32 -5.40
N SER A 141 20.51 1.00 -5.58
CA SER A 141 20.79 1.97 -4.50
C SER A 141 19.60 2.19 -3.56
N ALA A 142 18.41 1.71 -3.92
CA ALA A 142 17.19 1.77 -3.12
C ALA A 142 16.81 0.39 -2.57
N GLY A 143 17.71 -0.22 -1.79
CA GLY A 143 17.49 -1.54 -1.20
C GLY A 143 16.21 -1.61 -0.36
N THR A 144 15.56 -2.78 -0.45
CA THR A 144 14.27 -3.05 0.21
C THR A 144 14.46 -3.48 1.66
N ILE A 145 13.38 -3.43 2.44
CA ILE A 145 13.35 -4.00 3.80
C ILE A 145 13.69 -5.50 3.81
N ALA A 146 13.28 -6.25 2.78
CA ALA A 146 13.58 -7.68 2.67
C ALA A 146 15.09 -7.92 2.49
N GLU A 147 15.77 -7.16 1.63
CA GLU A 147 17.23 -7.23 1.47
C GLU A 147 17.95 -6.91 2.78
N ILE A 148 17.49 -5.87 3.50
CA ILE A 148 18.06 -5.47 4.78
C ILE A 148 17.89 -6.56 5.83
N LEU A 149 16.68 -7.09 5.99
CA LEU A 149 16.37 -8.12 6.99
C LEU A 149 17.08 -9.44 6.68
N ARG A 150 17.10 -9.86 5.40
CA ARG A 150 17.85 -11.05 4.95
C ARG A 150 19.34 -10.92 5.29
N GLY A 151 19.93 -9.75 4.99
CA GLY A 151 21.31 -9.44 5.34
C GLY A 151 21.61 -9.40 6.85
N ASN A 152 20.56 -9.32 7.69
CA ASN A 152 20.64 -9.37 9.15
C ASN A 152 20.10 -10.67 9.75
N GLY A 153 20.06 -11.76 8.98
CA GLY A 153 19.80 -13.10 9.49
C GLY A 153 18.33 -13.47 9.65
N TYR A 154 17.41 -12.72 9.09
CA TYR A 154 16.01 -13.13 8.92
C TYR A 154 15.86 -14.05 7.70
N ASN A 155 14.86 -14.92 7.73
CA ASN A 155 14.29 -15.45 6.50
C ASN A 155 13.20 -14.50 6.01
N THR A 156 13.05 -14.37 4.69
CA THR A 156 12.18 -13.36 4.07
C THR A 156 11.24 -14.01 3.09
N PHE A 157 9.94 -13.84 3.31
CA PHE A 157 8.88 -14.45 2.52
C PHE A 157 7.94 -13.39 1.98
N ALA A 158 7.48 -13.58 0.74
CA ALA A 158 6.39 -12.79 0.19
C ALA A 158 5.31 -13.71 -0.38
N VAL A 159 4.04 -13.33 -0.18
CA VAL A 159 2.91 -14.04 -0.76
C VAL A 159 1.87 -13.06 -1.31
N GLY A 160 1.29 -13.40 -2.46
CA GLY A 160 0.24 -12.65 -3.13
C GLY A 160 0.74 -11.62 -4.13
N LYS A 161 0.14 -10.44 -4.16
CA LYS A 161 0.46 -9.38 -5.13
C LYS A 161 1.82 -8.75 -4.87
N TYR A 162 2.66 -8.71 -5.91
CA TYR A 162 3.92 -7.97 -5.90
C TYR A 162 3.78 -6.60 -6.57
N GLY A 163 3.39 -6.57 -7.85
CA GLY A 163 3.02 -5.35 -8.58
C GLY A 163 4.18 -4.41 -8.92
N LEU A 164 5.43 -4.88 -8.94
CA LEU A 164 6.63 -4.07 -9.13
C LEU A 164 7.61 -4.67 -10.15
N THR A 165 7.22 -5.71 -10.85
CA THR A 165 8.01 -6.30 -11.94
C THR A 165 7.52 -5.73 -13.26
N PRO A 166 8.37 -5.12 -14.11
CA PRO A 166 7.97 -4.72 -15.45
C PRO A 166 7.44 -5.91 -16.27
N ASP A 167 6.41 -5.68 -17.08
CA ASP A 167 5.77 -6.75 -17.88
C ASP A 167 6.77 -7.49 -18.78
N GLU A 168 7.72 -6.76 -19.37
CA GLU A 168 8.76 -7.35 -20.22
C GLU A 168 9.74 -8.24 -19.45
N ASP A 169 9.88 -8.03 -18.15
CA ASP A 169 10.74 -8.81 -17.26
C ASP A 169 9.96 -9.95 -16.57
N ALA A 170 8.63 -9.99 -16.68
CA ALA A 170 7.75 -10.96 -16.02
C ALA A 170 7.65 -12.28 -16.79
N THR A 171 8.79 -12.84 -17.18
CA THR A 171 8.88 -14.12 -17.91
C THR A 171 9.80 -15.09 -17.20
N ASP A 172 9.63 -16.41 -17.42
CA ASP A 172 10.48 -17.46 -16.85
C ASP A 172 11.95 -17.39 -17.32
N ALA A 173 12.24 -16.53 -18.28
CA ALA A 173 13.60 -16.24 -18.72
C ALA A 173 14.26 -15.09 -17.94
N GLY A 174 13.49 -14.38 -17.10
CA GLY A 174 13.95 -13.19 -16.40
C GLY A 174 14.15 -11.96 -17.34
N PRO A 175 14.92 -10.95 -16.89
CA PRO A 175 15.84 -10.95 -15.72
C PRO A 175 15.12 -10.97 -14.37
N PHE A 176 15.67 -11.65 -13.38
CA PHE A 176 15.02 -11.85 -12.07
C PHE A 176 15.41 -10.79 -11.02
N ASP A 177 16.25 -9.83 -11.35
CA ASP A 177 16.71 -8.80 -10.42
C ASP A 177 15.59 -7.85 -9.96
N ARG A 178 14.45 -7.81 -10.70
CA ARG A 178 13.23 -7.04 -10.37
C ARG A 178 12.09 -7.90 -9.84
N TRP A 179 12.28 -9.20 -9.79
CA TRP A 179 11.37 -10.13 -9.16
C TRP A 179 11.52 -10.09 -7.63
N PRO A 180 10.56 -10.63 -6.86
CA PRO A 180 10.68 -10.67 -5.40
C PRO A 180 11.98 -11.31 -4.91
N SER A 181 12.47 -12.37 -5.56
CA SER A 181 13.73 -13.03 -5.26
C SER A 181 14.95 -12.10 -5.42
N GLY A 182 14.98 -11.30 -6.49
CA GLY A 182 16.00 -10.28 -6.73
C GLY A 182 15.91 -9.06 -5.80
N LYS A 183 14.78 -8.90 -5.13
CA LYS A 183 14.51 -7.81 -4.17
C LYS A 183 14.52 -8.27 -2.71
N GLY A 184 15.13 -9.41 -2.44
CA GLY A 184 15.48 -9.82 -1.08
C GLY A 184 14.55 -10.84 -0.44
N PHE A 185 13.57 -11.40 -1.14
CA PHE A 185 12.74 -12.47 -0.62
C PHE A 185 13.35 -13.84 -0.93
N ASP A 186 13.52 -14.66 0.10
CA ASP A 186 14.03 -16.04 -0.04
C ASP A 186 13.01 -16.95 -0.72
N HIS A 187 11.71 -16.70 -0.51
CA HIS A 187 10.61 -17.39 -1.16
C HIS A 187 9.48 -16.42 -1.51
N PHE A 188 8.89 -16.67 -2.67
CA PHE A 188 7.73 -15.95 -3.17
C PHE A 188 6.67 -16.93 -3.68
N PHE A 189 5.39 -16.63 -3.43
CA PHE A 189 4.27 -17.29 -4.06
C PHE A 189 3.13 -16.29 -4.28
N GLY A 190 2.78 -16.01 -5.54
CA GLY A 190 1.76 -15.03 -5.85
C GLY A 190 1.76 -14.63 -7.32
N PHE A 191 1.49 -13.35 -7.59
CA PHE A 191 1.44 -12.82 -8.94
C PHE A 191 2.23 -11.51 -9.05
N LEU A 192 2.80 -11.27 -10.24
CA LEU A 192 3.69 -10.13 -10.48
C LEU A 192 2.95 -8.87 -10.92
N GLY A 193 1.80 -9.03 -11.54
CA GLY A 193 0.99 -7.94 -12.09
C GLY A 193 0.19 -7.13 -11.06
N SER A 194 -0.65 -6.21 -11.56
CA SER A 194 -1.51 -5.36 -10.72
C SER A 194 -2.75 -6.06 -10.21
N GLN A 195 -3.27 -6.99 -10.99
CA GLN A 195 -4.50 -7.75 -10.73
C GLN A 195 -4.40 -9.14 -11.33
N THR A 196 -5.21 -10.04 -10.83
CA THR A 196 -5.33 -11.39 -11.37
C THR A 196 -6.69 -11.98 -11.01
N ASP A 197 -7.17 -12.96 -11.78
CA ASP A 197 -8.37 -13.72 -11.45
C ASP A 197 -8.18 -14.52 -10.16
N GLN A 198 -9.22 -14.62 -9.33
CA GLN A 198 -9.10 -15.27 -8.02
C GLN A 198 -9.12 -16.80 -8.10
N TYR A 199 -9.59 -17.38 -9.22
CA TYR A 199 -9.66 -18.84 -9.42
C TYR A 199 -8.76 -19.33 -10.55
N LYS A 200 -8.35 -18.43 -11.45
CA LYS A 200 -7.45 -18.69 -12.58
C LYS A 200 -6.31 -17.64 -12.58
N PRO A 201 -5.59 -17.46 -11.45
CA PRO A 201 -4.55 -16.45 -11.35
C PRO A 201 -3.36 -16.76 -12.27
N ASP A 202 -2.69 -15.70 -12.75
CA ASP A 202 -1.35 -15.80 -13.30
C ASP A 202 -0.36 -15.96 -12.12
N LEU A 203 0.04 -17.19 -11.84
CA LEU A 203 0.65 -17.57 -10.57
C LEU A 203 2.14 -17.90 -10.75
N VAL A 204 2.94 -17.39 -9.84
CA VAL A 204 4.38 -17.58 -9.78
C VAL A 204 4.80 -18.19 -8.44
N GLU A 205 5.69 -19.16 -8.45
CA GLU A 205 6.43 -19.63 -7.26
C GLU A 205 7.93 -19.41 -7.49
N ASP A 206 8.54 -18.61 -6.61
CA ASP A 206 9.92 -18.12 -6.71
C ASP A 206 10.19 -17.42 -8.07
N ASN A 207 10.79 -18.09 -9.04
CA ASN A 207 11.17 -17.54 -10.34
C ASN A 207 10.53 -18.31 -11.53
N ALA A 208 9.40 -18.95 -11.34
CA ALA A 208 8.73 -19.70 -12.38
C ALA A 208 7.22 -19.59 -12.29
N HIS A 209 6.54 -19.49 -13.44
CA HIS A 209 5.09 -19.59 -13.50
C HIS A 209 4.65 -21.02 -13.13
N VAL A 210 3.57 -21.10 -12.35
CA VAL A 210 3.00 -22.37 -11.88
C VAL A 210 1.51 -22.45 -12.20
N THR A 211 1.01 -23.65 -12.39
CA THR A 211 -0.41 -23.87 -12.65
C THR A 211 -1.21 -23.71 -11.37
N PRO A 212 -2.27 -22.85 -11.34
CA PRO A 212 -3.19 -22.76 -10.22
C PRO A 212 -3.89 -24.10 -9.93
N ASP A 213 -4.18 -24.37 -8.67
CA ASP A 213 -4.84 -25.62 -8.26
C ASP A 213 -6.39 -25.54 -8.31
N GLY A 214 -6.94 -24.41 -8.78
CA GLY A 214 -8.37 -24.18 -8.93
C GLY A 214 -9.08 -23.68 -7.66
N ARG A 215 -8.41 -23.66 -6.52
CA ARG A 215 -8.93 -23.01 -5.30
C ARG A 215 -8.80 -21.50 -5.38
N HIS A 216 -9.52 -20.81 -4.53
CA HIS A 216 -9.43 -19.35 -4.44
C HIS A 216 -8.00 -18.90 -4.09
N LEU A 217 -7.49 -17.88 -4.77
CA LEU A 217 -6.12 -17.36 -4.61
C LEU A 217 -5.78 -17.01 -3.16
N SER A 218 -6.68 -16.33 -2.44
CA SER A 218 -6.44 -15.96 -1.02
C SER A 218 -6.21 -17.19 -0.13
N GLU A 219 -6.80 -18.34 -0.44
CA GLU A 219 -6.54 -19.60 0.25
C GLU A 219 -5.15 -20.14 -0.07
N GLN A 220 -4.81 -20.19 -1.37
CA GLN A 220 -3.51 -20.72 -1.83
C GLN A 220 -2.34 -19.92 -1.24
N ILE A 221 -2.41 -18.58 -1.26
CA ILE A 221 -1.35 -17.73 -0.68
C ILE A 221 -1.25 -17.87 0.84
N THR A 222 -2.38 -18.08 1.53
CA THR A 222 -2.40 -18.30 2.97
C THR A 222 -1.75 -19.64 3.33
N ASP A 223 -2.08 -20.71 2.60
CA ASP A 223 -1.46 -22.03 2.78
C ASP A 223 0.06 -21.95 2.57
N LYS A 224 0.51 -21.22 1.55
CA LYS A 224 1.95 -21.02 1.29
C LYS A 224 2.62 -20.19 2.38
N ALA A 225 2.00 -19.12 2.87
CA ALA A 225 2.52 -18.34 4.00
C ALA A 225 2.75 -19.23 5.22
N ILE A 226 1.74 -20.01 5.61
CA ILE A 226 1.84 -20.95 6.73
C ILE A 226 2.92 -22.00 6.46
N SER A 227 2.98 -22.56 5.24
CA SER A 227 3.97 -23.56 4.86
C SER A 227 5.41 -23.01 4.93
N PHE A 228 5.67 -21.79 4.48
CA PHE A 228 6.99 -21.17 4.57
C PHE A 228 7.43 -21.00 6.02
N ILE A 229 6.53 -20.49 6.88
CA ILE A 229 6.80 -20.33 8.32
C ILE A 229 7.03 -21.70 8.97
N ASP A 230 6.17 -22.69 8.74
CA ASP A 230 6.27 -24.05 9.33
C ASP A 230 7.59 -24.75 8.96
N ARG A 231 7.94 -24.72 7.67
CA ARG A 231 9.18 -25.31 7.18
C ARG A 231 10.41 -24.65 7.81
N GLN A 232 10.41 -23.33 7.90
CA GLN A 232 11.50 -22.59 8.52
C GLN A 232 11.60 -22.87 10.01
N GLN A 233 10.47 -22.88 10.75
CA GLN A 233 10.47 -23.18 12.19
C GLN A 233 10.99 -24.60 12.48
N LYS A 234 10.69 -25.57 11.62
CA LYS A 234 11.22 -26.94 11.72
C LYS A 234 12.71 -27.02 11.44
N ALA A 235 13.19 -26.28 10.43
CA ALA A 235 14.59 -26.29 10.02
C ALA A 235 15.50 -25.46 10.90
N ALA A 236 15.03 -24.33 11.40
CA ALA A 236 15.78 -23.37 12.21
C ALA A 236 14.90 -22.75 13.30
N PRO A 237 14.57 -23.49 14.36
CA PRO A 237 13.76 -22.98 15.46
C PRO A 237 14.38 -21.70 16.06
N GLY A 238 13.55 -20.68 16.23
CA GLY A 238 13.98 -19.39 16.83
C GLY A 238 14.69 -18.44 15.85
N LYS A 239 14.94 -18.81 14.60
CA LYS A 239 15.34 -17.85 13.58
C LYS A 239 14.12 -16.99 13.21
N PRO A 240 14.21 -15.64 13.27
CA PRO A 240 13.08 -14.79 12.94
C PRO A 240 12.82 -14.77 11.44
N PHE A 241 11.57 -14.44 11.06
CA PHE A 241 11.18 -14.27 9.67
C PHE A 241 10.53 -12.90 9.44
N PHE A 242 10.57 -12.46 8.19
CA PHE A 242 9.76 -11.39 7.64
C PHE A 242 8.79 -11.98 6.61
N LEU A 243 7.50 -11.72 6.79
CA LEU A 243 6.45 -12.09 5.85
C LEU A 243 5.78 -10.83 5.29
N TYR A 244 5.88 -10.64 3.98
CA TYR A 244 5.09 -9.68 3.21
C TYR A 244 3.84 -10.42 2.72
N TYR A 245 2.70 -10.18 3.40
CA TYR A 245 1.42 -10.82 3.10
C TYR A 245 0.51 -9.83 2.37
N SER A 246 0.36 -10.00 1.07
CA SER A 246 -0.36 -9.09 0.19
C SER A 246 -1.39 -9.85 -0.65
N PRO A 247 -2.61 -10.10 -0.14
CA PRO A 247 -3.56 -10.98 -0.81
C PRO A 247 -4.05 -10.49 -2.18
N GLY A 248 -3.81 -9.21 -2.55
CA GLY A 248 -4.40 -8.61 -3.73
C GLY A 248 -5.91 -8.35 -3.59
N ALA A 249 -6.50 -8.77 -2.49
CA ALA A 249 -7.88 -8.46 -2.13
C ALA A 249 -7.91 -7.10 -1.38
N THR A 250 -8.86 -6.22 -1.66
CA THR A 250 -10.08 -6.47 -2.42
C THR A 250 -10.06 -5.87 -3.85
N HIS A 251 -8.91 -5.80 -4.50
CA HIS A 251 -8.85 -5.36 -5.89
C HIS A 251 -9.76 -6.24 -6.79
N ALA A 252 -10.31 -5.64 -7.83
CA ALA A 252 -11.08 -6.37 -8.83
C ALA A 252 -10.19 -7.43 -9.54
N PRO A 253 -10.76 -8.57 -9.98
CA PRO A 253 -12.17 -8.93 -9.89
C PRO A 253 -12.60 -9.30 -8.46
N HIS A 254 -13.75 -8.75 -8.02
CA HIS A 254 -14.37 -9.16 -6.77
C HIS A 254 -15.00 -10.53 -6.96
N GLN A 255 -14.27 -11.57 -6.65
CA GLN A 255 -14.70 -12.96 -6.76
C GLN A 255 -14.60 -13.62 -5.39
N VAL A 256 -15.66 -14.27 -4.93
CA VAL A 256 -15.70 -14.99 -3.66
C VAL A 256 -16.83 -16.00 -3.67
N ASP A 257 -16.66 -17.11 -2.95
CA ASP A 257 -17.73 -18.09 -2.77
C ASP A 257 -19.02 -17.44 -2.24
N LYS A 258 -20.16 -17.90 -2.77
CA LYS A 258 -21.49 -17.38 -2.46
C LYS A 258 -21.80 -17.43 -0.95
N TYR A 259 -21.24 -18.40 -0.22
CA TYR A 259 -21.35 -18.47 1.24
C TYR A 259 -20.93 -17.16 1.92
N TRP A 260 -19.88 -16.51 1.43
CA TRP A 260 -19.39 -15.26 2.03
C TRP A 260 -20.24 -14.06 1.64
N SER A 261 -20.58 -13.93 0.36
CA SER A 261 -21.40 -12.80 -0.12
C SER A 261 -22.84 -12.84 0.40
N ASP A 262 -23.44 -14.03 0.55
CA ASP A 262 -24.82 -14.18 1.03
C ASP A 262 -24.99 -13.81 2.51
N GLN A 263 -23.91 -13.75 3.30
CA GLN A 263 -23.96 -13.21 4.66
C GLN A 263 -24.35 -11.73 4.70
N TYR A 264 -24.21 -11.04 3.56
CA TYR A 264 -24.52 -9.63 3.41
C TYR A 264 -25.80 -9.36 2.61
N LYS A 265 -26.53 -10.40 2.21
CA LYS A 265 -27.76 -10.26 1.43
C LYS A 265 -28.75 -9.30 2.12
N GLY A 266 -29.15 -8.25 1.37
CA GLY A 266 -30.06 -7.20 1.84
C GLY A 266 -29.44 -6.19 2.82
N LYS A 267 -28.16 -6.28 3.14
CA LYS A 267 -27.50 -5.36 4.09
C LYS A 267 -27.16 -3.99 3.48
N PHE A 268 -27.23 -3.86 2.18
CA PHE A 268 -26.89 -2.64 1.44
C PHE A 268 -28.07 -2.03 0.68
N ASP A 269 -29.29 -2.50 0.92
CA ASP A 269 -30.52 -2.02 0.28
C ASP A 269 -30.82 -0.55 0.60
N GLU A 270 -30.36 -0.05 1.76
CA GLU A 270 -30.46 1.36 2.16
C GLU A 270 -29.51 2.28 1.35
N GLY A 271 -28.51 1.71 0.70
CA GLY A 271 -27.59 2.38 -0.22
C GLY A 271 -26.45 3.15 0.41
N TRP A 272 -25.65 3.75 -0.48
CA TRP A 272 -24.39 4.39 -0.10
C TRP A 272 -24.55 5.68 0.71
N ASP A 273 -25.63 6.45 0.56
CA ASP A 273 -25.83 7.65 1.36
C ASP A 273 -26.02 7.28 2.84
N VAL A 274 -26.91 6.31 3.14
CA VAL A 274 -27.13 5.80 4.50
C VAL A 274 -25.89 5.06 5.03
N PHE A 275 -25.19 4.31 4.17
CA PHE A 275 -23.93 3.67 4.54
C PHE A 275 -22.92 4.70 5.08
N ARG A 276 -22.70 5.83 4.37
CA ARG A 276 -21.78 6.89 4.79
C ARG A 276 -22.15 7.48 6.15
N GLU A 277 -23.42 7.72 6.39
CA GLU A 277 -23.91 8.23 7.69
C GLU A 277 -23.63 7.23 8.83
N LYS A 278 -23.92 5.96 8.62
CA LYS A 278 -23.66 4.88 9.60
C LYS A 278 -22.17 4.73 9.89
N VAL A 279 -21.35 4.74 8.85
CA VAL A 279 -19.90 4.63 9.00
C VAL A 279 -19.33 5.82 9.75
N LEU A 280 -19.69 7.06 9.41
CA LEU A 280 -19.23 8.23 10.15
C LEU A 280 -19.64 8.20 11.63
N ALA A 281 -20.87 7.77 11.92
CA ALA A 281 -21.35 7.63 13.30
C ALA A 281 -20.52 6.59 14.08
N ASN A 282 -20.20 5.44 13.45
CA ASN A 282 -19.33 4.41 14.03
C ASN A 282 -17.91 4.93 14.25
N GLN A 283 -17.34 5.63 13.26
CA GLN A 283 -16.00 6.21 13.31
C GLN A 283 -15.85 7.17 14.49
N LYS A 284 -16.84 8.05 14.68
CA LYS A 284 -16.90 8.97 15.84
C LYS A 284 -17.00 8.22 17.16
N ARG A 285 -17.84 7.20 17.23
CA ARG A 285 -17.99 6.36 18.44
C ARG A 285 -16.70 5.61 18.79
N LEU A 286 -15.95 5.18 17.80
CA LEU A 286 -14.64 4.52 17.99
C LEU A 286 -13.52 5.52 18.25
N GLY A 287 -13.72 6.81 18.01
CA GLY A 287 -12.70 7.85 18.13
C GLY A 287 -11.66 7.84 16.99
N VAL A 288 -11.93 7.10 15.89
CA VAL A 288 -10.99 7.01 14.75
C VAL A 288 -11.08 8.22 13.81
N VAL A 289 -12.07 9.07 14.01
CA VAL A 289 -12.18 10.40 13.38
C VAL A 289 -12.52 11.43 14.45
N PRO A 290 -12.14 12.71 14.25
CA PRO A 290 -12.51 13.78 15.19
C PRO A 290 -14.03 13.90 15.35
N ALA A 291 -14.51 14.26 16.55
CA ALA A 291 -15.94 14.41 16.82
C ALA A 291 -16.62 15.47 15.93
N TYR A 292 -15.85 16.48 15.50
CA TYR A 292 -16.33 17.54 14.61
C TYR A 292 -16.41 17.13 13.13
N ALA A 293 -15.80 16.01 12.73
CA ALA A 293 -15.83 15.56 11.33
C ALA A 293 -17.28 15.45 10.82
N GLN A 294 -17.51 15.85 9.60
CA GLN A 294 -18.80 15.79 8.92
C GLN A 294 -18.61 15.21 7.53
N LEU A 295 -19.63 14.58 6.99
CA LEU A 295 -19.54 14.09 5.61
C LEU A 295 -19.33 15.26 4.63
N PRO A 296 -18.38 15.15 3.70
CA PRO A 296 -18.34 16.06 2.57
C PRO A 296 -19.56 15.82 1.67
N ALA A 297 -19.84 16.77 0.79
CA ALA A 297 -20.87 16.61 -0.22
C ALA A 297 -20.66 15.30 -1.00
N ARG A 298 -21.75 14.70 -1.48
CA ARG A 298 -21.65 13.60 -2.42
C ARG A 298 -20.98 14.11 -3.70
N ASN A 299 -20.05 13.33 -4.26
CA ASN A 299 -19.41 13.67 -5.53
C ASN A 299 -20.48 13.86 -6.61
N ALA A 300 -20.31 14.87 -7.47
CA ALA A 300 -21.29 15.24 -8.50
C ALA A 300 -21.58 14.10 -9.51
N ARG A 301 -20.65 13.16 -9.65
CA ARG A 301 -20.80 11.97 -10.54
C ARG A 301 -21.54 10.81 -9.89
N VAL A 302 -21.79 10.86 -8.59
CA VAL A 302 -22.52 9.84 -7.84
C VAL A 302 -23.98 10.28 -7.70
N ASP A 303 -24.90 9.52 -8.27
CA ASP A 303 -26.33 9.77 -8.10
C ASP A 303 -26.76 9.58 -6.64
N ALA A 304 -27.76 10.32 -6.21
CA ALA A 304 -28.41 10.06 -4.91
C ALA A 304 -29.05 8.66 -4.94
N TRP A 305 -28.81 7.85 -3.90
CA TRP A 305 -29.41 6.50 -3.86
C TRP A 305 -30.94 6.53 -4.08
N ASN A 306 -31.61 7.51 -3.50
CA ASN A 306 -33.06 7.62 -3.60
C ASN A 306 -33.55 8.00 -5.00
N SER A 307 -32.70 8.53 -5.88
CA SER A 307 -33.06 8.85 -7.28
C SER A 307 -32.92 7.65 -8.21
N LEU A 308 -32.29 6.57 -7.75
CA LEU A 308 -32.07 5.36 -8.54
C LEU A 308 -33.36 4.55 -8.74
N THR A 309 -33.46 3.87 -9.87
CA THR A 309 -34.52 2.90 -10.14
C THR A 309 -34.40 1.67 -9.22
N ALA A 310 -35.46 0.88 -9.13
CA ALA A 310 -35.46 -0.35 -8.35
C ALA A 310 -34.41 -1.35 -8.88
N ASP A 311 -34.24 -1.42 -10.21
CA ASP A 311 -33.26 -2.30 -10.87
C ASP A 311 -31.82 -1.87 -10.57
N GLN A 312 -31.53 -0.57 -10.60
CA GLN A 312 -30.21 -0.05 -10.21
C GLN A 312 -29.90 -0.36 -8.74
N LYS A 313 -30.85 -0.11 -7.84
CA LYS A 313 -30.69 -0.40 -6.41
C LYS A 313 -30.40 -1.88 -6.17
N LYS A 314 -31.15 -2.77 -6.81
CA LYS A 314 -30.95 -4.23 -6.73
C LYS A 314 -29.55 -4.62 -7.20
N LEU A 315 -29.15 -4.13 -8.37
CA LEU A 315 -27.85 -4.42 -8.98
C LEU A 315 -26.71 -3.90 -8.11
N TYR A 316 -26.77 -2.63 -7.69
CA TYR A 316 -25.69 -2.00 -6.96
C TYR A 316 -25.54 -2.55 -5.54
N ALA A 317 -26.65 -2.90 -4.88
CA ALA A 317 -26.60 -3.60 -3.60
C ALA A 317 -25.89 -4.96 -3.75
N ARG A 318 -26.16 -5.71 -4.82
CA ARG A 318 -25.50 -7.01 -5.06
C ARG A 318 -23.99 -6.88 -5.25
N PHE A 319 -23.51 -5.87 -5.97
CA PHE A 319 -22.08 -5.60 -6.08
C PHE A 319 -21.42 -5.41 -4.70
N MET A 320 -22.06 -4.64 -3.83
CA MET A 320 -21.52 -4.36 -2.49
C MET A 320 -21.58 -5.56 -1.55
N GLU A 321 -22.62 -6.42 -1.68
CA GLU A 321 -22.69 -7.69 -0.95
C GLU A 321 -21.51 -8.60 -1.26
N VAL A 322 -21.13 -8.67 -2.54
CA VAL A 322 -19.98 -9.47 -3.00
C VAL A 322 -18.67 -8.89 -2.50
N TYR A 323 -18.47 -7.59 -2.64
CA TYR A 323 -17.29 -6.91 -2.10
C TYR A 323 -17.14 -7.13 -0.59
N ALA A 324 -18.22 -6.98 0.16
CA ALA A 324 -18.23 -7.20 1.60
C ALA A 324 -17.90 -8.65 1.99
N GLY A 325 -18.45 -9.60 1.25
CA GLY A 325 -18.11 -11.02 1.40
C GLY A 325 -16.64 -11.30 1.12
N TYR A 326 -16.09 -10.67 0.08
CA TYR A 326 -14.69 -10.82 -0.30
C TYR A 326 -13.74 -10.24 0.75
N LEU A 327 -14.04 -9.05 1.30
CA LEU A 327 -13.25 -8.48 2.39
C LEU A 327 -13.33 -9.34 3.66
N THR A 328 -14.51 -9.83 4.03
CA THR A 328 -14.68 -10.74 5.20
C THR A 328 -13.93 -12.07 5.00
N TYR A 329 -13.95 -12.62 3.79
CA TYR A 329 -13.17 -13.81 3.46
C TYR A 329 -11.67 -13.58 3.57
N THR A 330 -11.21 -12.44 3.12
CA THR A 330 -9.79 -12.04 3.24
C THR A 330 -9.37 -11.92 4.70
N ASP A 331 -10.20 -11.28 5.54
CA ASP A 331 -9.99 -11.22 6.99
C ASP A 331 -9.93 -12.62 7.63
N TYR A 332 -10.81 -13.53 7.21
CA TYR A 332 -10.76 -14.94 7.65
C TYR A 332 -9.43 -15.61 7.28
N GLN A 333 -8.91 -15.38 6.07
CA GLN A 333 -7.62 -15.93 5.63
C GLN A 333 -6.45 -15.37 6.45
N ILE A 334 -6.45 -14.08 6.75
CA ILE A 334 -5.49 -13.45 7.69
C ILE A 334 -5.59 -14.16 9.05
N GLY A 335 -6.81 -14.45 9.50
CA GLY A 335 -7.08 -15.17 10.75
C GLY A 335 -6.43 -16.55 10.83
N ARG A 336 -6.31 -17.26 9.71
CA ARG A 336 -5.61 -18.56 9.64
C ARG A 336 -4.11 -18.40 9.96
N VAL A 337 -3.46 -17.37 9.43
CA VAL A 337 -2.06 -17.08 9.74
C VAL A 337 -1.90 -16.70 11.21
N VAL A 338 -2.74 -15.80 11.72
CA VAL A 338 -2.71 -15.39 13.15
C VAL A 338 -2.95 -16.56 14.09
N THR A 339 -3.87 -17.47 13.74
CA THR A 339 -4.16 -18.69 14.51
C THR A 339 -2.95 -19.62 14.53
N TYR A 340 -2.33 -19.86 13.37
CA TYR A 340 -1.12 -20.67 13.28
C TYR A 340 -0.01 -20.10 14.20
N LEU A 341 0.24 -18.79 14.14
CA LEU A 341 1.24 -18.15 15.01
C LEU A 341 0.92 -18.32 16.51
N ARG A 342 -0.36 -18.22 16.88
CA ARG A 342 -0.80 -18.40 18.27
C ARG A 342 -0.58 -19.83 18.75
N GLU A 343 -0.99 -20.82 17.97
CA GLU A 343 -0.87 -22.24 18.30
C GLU A 343 0.59 -22.71 18.42
N HIS A 344 1.50 -22.03 17.69
CA HIS A 344 2.93 -22.34 17.73
C HIS A 344 3.74 -21.40 18.65
N ASN A 345 3.07 -20.60 19.50
CA ASN A 345 3.70 -19.65 20.45
C ASN A 345 4.60 -18.60 19.78
N LEU A 346 4.32 -18.22 18.54
CA LEU A 346 5.07 -17.23 17.79
C LEU A 346 4.45 -15.83 17.90
N LEU A 347 3.15 -15.73 18.13
CA LEU A 347 2.37 -14.48 18.01
C LEU A 347 2.85 -13.41 19.01
N GLU A 348 3.20 -13.79 20.25
CA GLU A 348 3.64 -12.85 21.28
C GLU A 348 4.92 -12.08 20.90
N ASN A 349 5.81 -12.71 20.12
CA ASN A 349 7.03 -12.10 19.60
C ASN A 349 6.94 -11.82 18.09
N THR A 350 5.78 -11.41 17.62
CA THR A 350 5.56 -11.03 16.21
C THR A 350 5.07 -9.59 16.14
N LEU A 351 5.80 -8.75 15.38
CA LEU A 351 5.39 -7.41 15.00
C LEU A 351 4.54 -7.49 13.74
N VAL A 352 3.31 -6.98 13.79
CA VAL A 352 2.41 -6.92 12.65
C VAL A 352 2.08 -5.47 12.33
N PHE A 353 2.30 -5.07 11.08
CA PHE A 353 1.71 -3.88 10.49
C PHE A 353 0.66 -4.30 9.46
N ALA A 354 -0.58 -3.85 9.63
CA ALA A 354 -1.64 -4.09 8.66
C ALA A 354 -2.14 -2.76 8.08
N ILE A 355 -1.83 -2.55 6.81
CA ILE A 355 -2.28 -1.39 6.02
C ILE A 355 -3.63 -1.76 5.42
N ILE A 356 -4.66 -0.99 5.77
CA ILE A 356 -6.04 -1.25 5.35
C ILE A 356 -6.33 -0.44 4.09
N GLY A 357 -5.81 -0.94 2.97
CA GLY A 357 -5.80 -0.31 1.67
C GLY A 357 -4.45 0.32 1.34
N ASP A 358 -3.84 -0.12 0.22
CA ASP A 358 -2.61 0.48 -0.32
C ASP A 358 -2.90 1.77 -1.13
N ASN A 359 -4.15 2.05 -1.34
CA ASN A 359 -4.73 3.30 -1.85
C ASN A 359 -6.21 3.35 -1.43
N GLY A 360 -6.91 4.43 -1.74
CA GLY A 360 -8.34 4.54 -1.52
C GLY A 360 -9.16 3.48 -2.27
N ALA A 361 -10.43 3.37 -1.94
CA ALA A 361 -11.39 2.48 -2.62
C ALA A 361 -11.43 2.74 -4.13
N SER A 362 -11.58 1.68 -4.92
CA SER A 362 -11.47 1.76 -6.38
C SER A 362 -12.70 2.39 -7.04
N LYS A 363 -12.48 3.36 -7.92
CA LYS A 363 -13.48 3.94 -8.81
C LYS A 363 -13.61 3.20 -10.16
N GLU A 364 -12.79 2.20 -10.39
CA GLU A 364 -12.63 1.53 -11.69
C GLU A 364 -13.84 0.71 -12.13
N GLY A 365 -14.82 0.51 -11.26
CA GLY A 365 -16.10 -0.11 -11.61
C GLY A 365 -17.08 0.82 -12.33
N THR A 366 -16.69 2.06 -12.65
CA THR A 366 -17.52 3.07 -13.32
C THR A 366 -18.80 3.45 -12.54
N THR A 367 -19.73 4.17 -13.17
CA THR A 367 -21.01 4.55 -12.52
C THR A 367 -21.94 3.36 -12.33
N GLU A 368 -21.85 2.32 -13.16
CA GLU A 368 -22.82 1.21 -13.21
C GLU A 368 -22.30 -0.11 -12.64
N GLY A 369 -21.03 -0.17 -12.25
CA GLY A 369 -20.36 -1.44 -11.94
C GLY A 369 -19.96 -2.21 -13.20
N VAL A 370 -19.03 -3.15 -13.04
CA VAL A 370 -18.51 -3.98 -14.14
C VAL A 370 -18.65 -5.45 -13.78
N ILE A 371 -19.13 -6.28 -14.70
CA ILE A 371 -19.22 -7.75 -14.52
C ILE A 371 -18.24 -8.48 -15.44
N GLU A 372 -17.94 -7.94 -16.62
CA GLU A 372 -17.03 -8.54 -17.58
C GLU A 372 -15.92 -7.58 -18.02
N PRO A 373 -14.65 -8.03 -18.06
CA PRO A 373 -13.56 -7.20 -18.57
C PRO A 373 -13.72 -6.92 -20.09
N LYS A 374 -14.44 -7.79 -20.80
CA LYS A 374 -14.71 -7.66 -22.24
C LYS A 374 -15.82 -6.66 -22.56
N THR A 375 -16.62 -6.28 -21.61
CA THR A 375 -17.53 -5.14 -21.73
C THR A 375 -16.79 -3.87 -21.35
N ASN A 376 -15.77 -3.54 -22.16
CA ASN A 376 -15.25 -2.20 -22.15
C ASN A 376 -16.42 -1.22 -22.21
N PRO A 377 -16.61 -0.30 -21.24
CA PRO A 377 -17.62 0.74 -21.29
C PRO A 377 -17.65 1.48 -22.63
N ALA A 378 -16.50 1.65 -23.28
CA ALA A 378 -16.38 2.22 -24.60
C ALA A 378 -17.12 1.43 -25.70
N ARG A 379 -17.52 0.19 -25.47
CA ARG A 379 -18.29 -0.63 -26.45
C ARG A 379 -19.79 -0.53 -26.28
N LEU A 380 -20.26 -0.16 -25.09
CA LEU A 380 -21.68 0.11 -24.85
C LEU A 380 -21.97 1.58 -25.13
N LYS A 381 -23.06 1.85 -25.84
CA LYS A 381 -23.35 3.21 -26.32
C LYS A 381 -24.07 4.06 -25.29
N THR A 382 -24.80 3.43 -24.36
CA THR A 382 -25.63 4.13 -23.39
C THR A 382 -25.53 3.49 -22.00
N ARG A 383 -25.85 4.28 -20.97
CA ARG A 383 -25.96 3.83 -19.59
C ARG A 383 -27.05 2.75 -19.42
N GLU A 384 -28.16 2.87 -20.18
CA GLU A 384 -29.26 1.91 -20.17
C GLU A 384 -28.84 0.55 -20.74
N GLU A 385 -28.02 0.53 -21.80
CA GLU A 385 -27.47 -0.73 -22.34
C GLU A 385 -26.59 -1.43 -21.31
N TYR A 386 -25.78 -0.65 -20.58
CA TYR A 386 -24.91 -1.16 -19.53
C TYR A 386 -25.71 -1.77 -18.39
N LEU A 387 -26.69 -1.02 -17.86
CA LEU A 387 -27.58 -1.47 -16.80
C LEU A 387 -28.34 -2.75 -17.19
N ARG A 388 -28.92 -2.77 -18.39
CA ARG A 388 -29.65 -3.94 -18.90
C ARG A 388 -28.77 -5.18 -18.97
N LYS A 389 -27.52 -5.04 -19.45
CA LYS A 389 -26.57 -6.14 -19.53
C LYS A 389 -26.18 -6.63 -18.15
N ASN A 390 -25.80 -5.76 -17.25
CA ASN A 390 -25.42 -6.12 -15.90
C ASN A 390 -26.57 -6.79 -15.12
N LEU A 391 -27.82 -6.35 -15.36
CA LEU A 391 -29.00 -7.00 -14.77
C LEU A 391 -29.22 -8.41 -15.31
N ALA A 392 -28.99 -8.62 -16.61
CA ALA A 392 -29.09 -9.95 -17.21
C ALA A 392 -28.05 -10.93 -16.64
N ASP A 393 -26.88 -10.42 -16.27
CA ASP A 393 -25.73 -11.18 -15.76
C ASP A 393 -25.58 -11.09 -14.22
N ILE A 394 -26.61 -10.63 -13.49
CA ILE A 394 -26.53 -10.36 -12.05
C ILE A 394 -26.07 -11.58 -11.22
N ASP A 395 -26.41 -12.78 -11.67
CA ASP A 395 -26.01 -14.01 -11.01
C ASP A 395 -24.53 -14.37 -11.20
N SER A 396 -23.85 -13.70 -12.17
CA SER A 396 -22.40 -13.85 -12.38
C SER A 396 -21.58 -12.99 -11.40
N ILE A 397 -22.20 -12.01 -10.72
CA ILE A 397 -21.51 -11.12 -9.81
C ILE A 397 -20.89 -11.92 -8.66
N GLY A 398 -19.56 -11.87 -8.55
CA GLY A 398 -18.80 -12.56 -7.51
C GLY A 398 -18.40 -14.00 -7.84
N THR A 399 -18.82 -14.54 -8.99
CA THR A 399 -18.45 -15.89 -9.41
C THR A 399 -17.10 -15.91 -10.14
N ALA A 400 -16.56 -17.10 -10.36
CA ALA A 400 -15.33 -17.31 -11.14
C ALA A 400 -15.46 -16.89 -12.63
N GLU A 401 -16.66 -16.69 -13.13
CA GLU A 401 -16.92 -16.31 -14.53
C GLU A 401 -17.10 -14.80 -14.70
N GLY A 402 -17.30 -14.04 -13.61
CA GLY A 402 -17.51 -12.59 -13.62
C GLY A 402 -16.28 -11.80 -13.21
N PHE A 403 -15.92 -10.80 -14.02
CA PHE A 403 -14.96 -9.77 -13.60
C PHE A 403 -15.71 -8.67 -12.86
N THR A 404 -15.96 -8.90 -11.58
CA THR A 404 -16.80 -7.99 -10.78
C THR A 404 -16.02 -6.80 -10.27
N ASN A 405 -16.55 -5.57 -10.50
CA ASN A 405 -16.14 -4.37 -9.77
C ASN A 405 -17.38 -3.51 -9.46
N TYR A 406 -17.46 -2.96 -8.27
CA TYR A 406 -18.64 -2.23 -7.79
C TYR A 406 -18.76 -0.82 -8.40
N PRO A 407 -19.97 -0.23 -8.47
CA PRO A 407 -20.16 1.13 -8.99
C PRO A 407 -19.59 2.21 -8.06
N LEU A 408 -19.23 3.33 -8.67
CA LEU A 408 -18.59 4.52 -8.11
C LEU A 408 -19.17 5.00 -6.77
N GLY A 409 -20.49 4.91 -6.59
CA GLY A 409 -21.13 5.30 -5.33
C GLY A 409 -20.63 4.51 -4.12
N TRP A 410 -20.28 3.24 -4.32
CA TRP A 410 -19.69 2.42 -3.26
C TRP A 410 -18.22 2.73 -3.01
N ALA A 411 -17.47 3.19 -4.02
CA ALA A 411 -16.11 3.68 -3.81
C ALA A 411 -16.11 4.89 -2.86
N GLN A 412 -16.98 5.88 -3.11
CA GLN A 412 -17.13 7.01 -2.20
C GLN A 412 -17.57 6.58 -0.80
N ALA A 413 -18.51 5.63 -0.72
CA ALA A 413 -19.01 5.14 0.56
C ALA A 413 -17.90 4.43 1.37
N ALA A 414 -17.12 3.56 0.72
CA ALA A 414 -16.02 2.84 1.35
C ALA A 414 -14.87 3.76 1.80
N ASN A 415 -14.71 4.95 1.21
CA ASN A 415 -13.72 5.95 1.63
C ASN A 415 -14.22 6.90 2.75
N THR A 416 -15.42 6.71 3.28
CA THR A 416 -15.94 7.57 4.36
C THR A 416 -14.92 7.70 5.50
N PRO A 417 -14.62 8.95 5.96
CA PRO A 417 -15.35 10.19 5.76
C PRO A 417 -14.77 11.08 4.65
N PHE A 418 -13.83 10.60 3.85
CA PHE A 418 -13.10 11.40 2.88
C PHE A 418 -13.89 11.57 1.57
N ARG A 419 -13.46 12.56 0.78
CA ARG A 419 -13.89 12.76 -0.60
C ARG A 419 -12.94 12.03 -1.55
N GLU A 420 -13.38 11.78 -2.76
CA GLU A 420 -12.63 11.10 -3.82
C GLU A 420 -12.16 9.68 -3.43
N TRP A 421 -11.22 9.08 -4.15
CA TRP A 421 -10.91 7.66 -4.14
C TRP A 421 -9.54 7.35 -4.77
N LYS A 422 -9.25 6.10 -5.04
CA LYS A 422 -8.06 5.63 -5.75
C LYS A 422 -7.75 6.49 -6.98
N GLN A 423 -6.48 6.78 -7.24
CA GLN A 423 -5.92 7.60 -8.31
C GLN A 423 -6.05 9.12 -8.10
N ASP A 424 -6.72 9.58 -7.08
CA ASP A 424 -6.85 11.00 -6.80
C ASP A 424 -5.85 11.40 -5.70
N ALA A 425 -4.62 11.78 -6.14
CA ALA A 425 -3.54 12.22 -5.25
C ALA A 425 -3.76 13.63 -4.70
N ASP A 426 -4.77 14.33 -5.20
CA ASP A 426 -5.22 15.64 -4.75
C ASP A 426 -6.16 15.56 -3.54
N ALA A 427 -6.71 14.37 -3.21
CA ALA A 427 -7.67 14.25 -2.11
C ALA A 427 -7.28 13.19 -1.07
N GLU A 428 -7.75 13.37 0.17
CA GLU A 428 -7.51 12.40 1.25
C GLU A 428 -8.12 11.02 0.94
N GLY A 429 -9.21 10.93 0.19
CA GLY A 429 -9.82 9.64 -0.18
C GLY A 429 -8.92 8.75 -1.06
N GLY A 430 -7.96 9.33 -1.77
CA GLY A 430 -6.96 8.57 -2.52
C GLY A 430 -5.78 8.12 -1.67
N THR A 431 -5.41 8.90 -0.65
CA THR A 431 -4.12 8.78 0.04
C THR A 431 -4.22 8.44 1.52
N HIS A 432 -5.31 8.76 2.19
CA HIS A 432 -5.49 8.57 3.63
C HIS A 432 -6.05 7.17 3.94
N ASN A 433 -5.18 6.23 4.21
CA ASN A 433 -5.51 4.84 4.49
C ASN A 433 -5.00 4.44 5.88
N PRO A 434 -5.82 3.71 6.68
CA PRO A 434 -5.48 3.49 8.08
C PRO A 434 -4.50 2.34 8.27
N LEU A 435 -3.75 2.38 9.38
CA LEU A 435 -2.78 1.37 9.76
C LEU A 435 -3.09 0.77 11.13
N ILE A 436 -2.97 -0.55 11.26
CA ILE A 436 -2.93 -1.26 12.53
C ILE A 436 -1.47 -1.65 12.83
N ALA A 437 -0.99 -1.33 14.03
CA ALA A 437 0.27 -1.82 14.56
C ALA A 437 0.00 -2.75 15.75
N PHE A 438 0.42 -4.00 15.63
CA PHE A 438 0.23 -5.00 16.67
C PHE A 438 1.58 -5.64 17.02
N TYR A 439 1.95 -5.61 18.30
CA TYR A 439 3.15 -6.25 18.81
C TYR A 439 2.99 -6.48 20.32
N PRO A 440 2.48 -7.64 20.75
CA PRO A 440 2.13 -7.88 22.17
C PRO A 440 3.28 -7.64 23.13
N LYS A 441 4.50 -8.06 22.76
CA LYS A 441 5.70 -7.88 23.58
C LYS A 441 6.16 -6.43 23.69
N GLY A 442 5.95 -5.62 22.64
CA GLY A 442 6.44 -4.24 22.53
C GLY A 442 5.40 -3.16 22.80
N ILE A 443 4.14 -3.38 22.43
CA ILE A 443 3.05 -2.40 22.57
C ILE A 443 2.28 -2.68 23.86
N LYS A 444 2.25 -1.71 24.77
CA LYS A 444 1.57 -1.81 26.08
C LYS A 444 0.16 -1.19 26.06
N ASP A 445 -0.03 -0.16 25.25
CA ASP A 445 -1.30 0.56 25.09
C ASP A 445 -2.18 -0.21 24.11
N LYS A 446 -3.03 -1.10 24.65
CA LYS A 446 -3.91 -1.95 23.84
C LYS A 446 -5.18 -1.19 23.43
N GLY A 447 -5.45 -1.20 22.13
CA GLY A 447 -6.59 -0.50 21.54
C GLY A 447 -6.41 1.01 21.41
N GLY A 448 -5.21 1.52 21.74
CA GLY A 448 -4.89 2.95 21.64
C GLY A 448 -4.97 3.49 20.23
N ILE A 449 -5.25 4.78 20.13
CA ILE A 449 -5.31 5.52 18.86
C ILE A 449 -4.07 6.40 18.73
N ARG A 450 -3.54 6.49 17.51
CA ARG A 450 -2.42 7.35 17.12
C ARG A 450 -2.85 8.27 15.99
N THR A 451 -2.71 9.57 16.23
CA THR A 451 -3.11 10.63 15.29
C THR A 451 -1.90 11.33 14.65
N GLN A 452 -0.71 10.87 14.94
CA GLN A 452 0.50 11.37 14.32
C GLN A 452 0.45 11.11 12.82
N TYR A 453 0.81 12.13 12.04
CA TYR A 453 0.94 11.98 10.60
C TYR A 453 2.02 10.95 10.28
N GLY A 454 1.67 9.98 9.45
CA GLY A 454 2.58 8.94 8.97
C GLY A 454 2.29 8.62 7.51
N HIS A 455 3.30 8.06 6.86
CA HIS A 455 3.23 7.62 5.47
C HIS A 455 3.87 6.23 5.32
N VAL A 456 3.56 5.49 4.28
CA VAL A 456 4.11 4.13 4.06
C VAL A 456 5.64 4.09 4.06
N ILE A 457 6.32 5.17 3.65
CA ILE A 457 7.80 5.25 3.71
C ILE A 457 8.35 5.16 5.13
N ASP A 458 7.51 5.43 6.14
CA ASP A 458 7.91 5.45 7.55
C ASP A 458 7.98 4.03 8.15
N LEU A 459 7.35 3.04 7.51
CA LEU A 459 7.31 1.68 8.07
C LEU A 459 8.65 0.96 8.02
N LEU A 460 9.47 1.22 6.99
CA LEU A 460 10.82 0.65 6.94
C LEU A 460 11.69 1.13 8.12
N PRO A 461 11.90 2.45 8.35
CA PRO A 461 12.69 2.89 9.48
C PRO A 461 12.04 2.55 10.84
N THR A 462 10.71 2.54 10.94
CA THR A 462 10.01 2.10 12.15
C THR A 462 10.30 0.64 12.46
N THR A 463 10.21 -0.23 11.47
CA THR A 463 10.51 -1.66 11.63
C THR A 463 11.94 -1.86 12.08
N LEU A 464 12.92 -1.23 11.43
CA LEU A 464 14.33 -1.36 11.80
C LEU A 464 14.60 -0.88 13.24
N GLU A 465 14.01 0.24 13.66
CA GLU A 465 14.15 0.74 15.02
C GLU A 465 13.56 -0.23 16.04
N LEU A 466 12.36 -0.75 15.80
CA LEU A 466 11.68 -1.67 16.72
C LEU A 466 12.40 -3.03 16.87
N VAL A 467 13.10 -3.46 15.83
CA VAL A 467 13.86 -4.72 15.89
C VAL A 467 15.34 -4.52 16.24
N GLY A 468 15.75 -3.29 16.52
CA GLY A 468 17.11 -2.96 16.93
C GLY A 468 18.15 -3.08 15.81
N LEU A 469 17.73 -2.88 14.56
CA LEU A 469 18.60 -2.90 13.39
C LEU A 469 18.83 -1.50 12.83
N GLN A 470 19.96 -1.34 12.17
CA GLN A 470 20.29 -0.12 11.45
C GLN A 470 20.29 -0.37 9.94
N ARG A 471 20.02 0.67 9.19
CA ARG A 471 20.13 0.64 7.74
C ARG A 471 21.60 0.44 7.34
N PRO A 472 21.90 -0.53 6.46
CA PRO A 472 23.27 -0.70 5.96
C PRO A 472 23.64 0.45 5.01
N ALA A 473 24.92 0.82 5.00
CA ALA A 473 25.45 1.80 4.04
C ALA A 473 25.62 1.21 2.63
N TYR A 474 25.73 -0.11 2.54
CA TYR A 474 25.91 -0.86 1.29
C TYR A 474 25.09 -2.14 1.33
N ILE A 475 24.51 -2.52 0.19
CA ILE A 475 23.87 -3.81 -0.05
C ILE A 475 24.48 -4.37 -1.36
N GLY A 476 25.01 -5.60 -1.31
CA GLY A 476 25.65 -6.22 -2.48
C GLY A 476 26.74 -5.34 -3.12
N GLY A 477 27.51 -4.60 -2.33
CA GLY A 477 28.55 -3.68 -2.82
C GLY A 477 28.02 -2.33 -3.33
N VAL A 478 26.69 -2.14 -3.44
CA VAL A 478 26.08 -0.89 -3.91
C VAL A 478 25.80 0.04 -2.73
N LYS A 479 26.30 1.28 -2.82
CA LYS A 479 26.01 2.32 -1.83
C LYS A 479 24.51 2.64 -1.84
N GLN A 480 23.93 2.70 -0.64
CA GLN A 480 22.52 2.95 -0.47
C GLN A 480 22.17 4.43 -0.33
N ASP A 481 21.16 4.86 -1.05
CA ASP A 481 20.57 6.19 -0.91
C ASP A 481 19.88 6.33 0.46
N SER A 482 19.72 7.57 0.90
CA SER A 482 19.07 7.85 2.19
C SER A 482 17.61 7.40 2.18
N VAL A 483 17.17 6.75 3.26
CA VAL A 483 15.75 6.54 3.54
C VAL A 483 15.12 7.90 3.83
N GLN A 484 13.95 8.15 3.24
CA GLN A 484 13.24 9.42 3.38
C GLN A 484 12.17 9.36 4.47
N GLY A 485 11.72 8.15 4.82
CA GLY A 485 10.75 7.94 5.89
C GLY A 485 11.29 8.30 7.28
N THR A 486 10.36 8.64 8.16
CA THR A 486 10.60 8.99 9.57
C THR A 486 10.00 7.90 10.46
N SER A 487 10.79 7.31 11.34
CA SER A 487 10.27 6.25 12.22
C SER A 487 9.10 6.73 13.09
N LEU A 488 8.04 5.93 13.15
CA LEU A 488 6.87 6.11 14.01
C LEU A 488 7.04 5.48 15.40
N ALA A 489 8.18 4.84 15.70
CA ALA A 489 8.40 4.14 16.97
C ALA A 489 8.19 5.05 18.19
N TYR A 490 8.50 6.34 18.09
CA TYR A 490 8.28 7.34 19.13
C TYR A 490 6.81 7.45 19.57
N SER A 491 5.88 7.28 18.64
CA SER A 491 4.44 7.41 18.91
C SER A 491 3.81 6.16 19.52
N ILE A 492 4.51 5.02 19.47
CA ILE A 492 4.01 3.76 20.06
C ILE A 492 3.82 3.91 21.56
N ALA A 493 4.81 4.51 22.25
CA ALA A 493 4.80 4.68 23.70
C ALA A 493 4.11 5.99 24.14
N ASP A 494 4.00 6.98 23.27
CA ASP A 494 3.49 8.32 23.60
C ASP A 494 2.45 8.78 22.56
N GLU A 495 1.19 8.69 22.93
CA GLU A 495 0.06 9.12 22.10
C GLU A 495 0.01 10.64 21.87
N GLN A 496 0.63 11.43 22.76
CA GLN A 496 0.67 12.88 22.72
C GLN A 496 1.91 13.43 21.99
N ALA A 497 2.82 12.55 21.57
CA ALA A 497 4.02 12.98 20.86
C ALA A 497 3.66 13.73 19.57
N ALA A 498 4.34 14.84 19.31
CA ALA A 498 4.15 15.59 18.08
C ALA A 498 4.57 14.77 16.85
N SER A 499 3.86 14.92 15.74
CA SER A 499 4.24 14.31 14.46
C SER A 499 5.65 14.71 14.06
N ARG A 500 6.45 13.73 13.62
CA ARG A 500 7.82 13.95 13.13
C ARG A 500 7.91 13.93 11.62
N HIS A 501 6.95 13.33 10.92
CA HIS A 501 6.81 13.42 9.48
C HIS A 501 6.06 14.72 9.14
N LEU A 502 6.78 15.71 8.63
CA LEU A 502 6.27 17.09 8.54
C LEU A 502 5.90 17.52 7.12
N VAL A 503 6.40 16.84 6.10
CA VAL A 503 6.20 17.20 4.69
C VAL A 503 6.07 15.93 3.86
N GLN A 504 4.99 15.83 3.05
CA GLN A 504 4.79 14.75 2.11
C GLN A 504 4.11 15.27 0.83
N HIS A 505 4.68 14.93 -0.32
CA HIS A 505 4.08 15.18 -1.62
C HIS A 505 3.35 13.92 -2.13
N TYR A 506 2.32 14.15 -2.92
CA TYR A 506 1.56 13.11 -3.62
C TYR A 506 1.41 13.48 -5.09
N TYR A 507 1.47 12.49 -5.95
CA TYR A 507 1.29 12.69 -7.38
C TYR A 507 0.94 11.37 -8.07
N ILE A 508 -0.02 11.44 -8.99
CA ILE A 508 -0.28 10.41 -9.98
C ILE A 508 -0.98 11.02 -11.21
N PHE A 509 -0.40 10.90 -12.38
CA PHE A 509 -0.94 11.30 -13.68
C PHE A 509 -1.68 12.63 -13.71
N GLY A 510 -1.10 13.66 -13.08
CA GLY A 510 -1.62 15.02 -13.04
C GLY A 510 -2.29 15.41 -11.72
N SER A 511 -2.97 14.50 -11.04
CA SER A 511 -3.50 14.72 -9.70
C SER A 511 -2.34 14.86 -8.70
N ARG A 512 -2.34 15.93 -7.89
CA ARG A 512 -1.21 16.23 -7.02
C ARG A 512 -1.55 17.01 -5.76
N SER A 513 -0.77 16.77 -4.71
CA SER A 513 -0.88 17.56 -3.49
C SER A 513 0.44 17.61 -2.71
N ILE A 514 0.49 18.52 -1.75
CA ILE A 514 1.57 18.69 -0.79
C ILE A 514 1.01 18.92 0.60
N TYR A 515 1.39 18.05 1.53
CA TYR A 515 1.13 18.22 2.96
C TYR A 515 2.31 18.90 3.63
N SER A 516 2.05 19.84 4.52
CA SER A 516 3.05 20.40 5.43
C SER A 516 2.41 20.82 6.75
N LYS A 517 2.76 20.12 7.84
CA LYS A 517 2.40 20.49 9.23
C LYS A 517 0.90 20.77 9.42
N GLY A 518 0.06 19.91 8.88
CA GLY A 518 -1.40 20.00 8.97
C GLY A 518 -2.06 20.86 7.89
N TRP A 519 -1.30 21.52 7.02
CA TRP A 519 -1.83 22.20 5.84
C TRP A 519 -1.62 21.33 4.60
N LYS A 520 -2.60 21.33 3.71
CA LYS A 520 -2.51 20.63 2.42
C LYS A 520 -2.93 21.55 1.30
N ALA A 521 -2.10 21.66 0.27
CA ALA A 521 -2.45 22.28 -0.99
C ALA A 521 -2.56 21.20 -2.05
N GLU A 522 -3.56 21.28 -2.91
CA GLU A 522 -3.88 20.23 -3.87
C GLU A 522 -4.41 20.76 -5.18
N ALA A 523 -4.23 20.01 -6.25
CA ALA A 523 -4.75 20.34 -7.58
C ALA A 523 -5.11 19.08 -8.35
N ALA A 524 -6.36 19.00 -8.77
CA ALA A 524 -6.82 18.06 -9.78
C ALA A 524 -6.41 18.57 -11.17
N HIS A 525 -5.84 17.70 -11.99
CA HIS A 525 -5.52 17.99 -13.40
C HIS A 525 -6.54 17.34 -14.33
N HIS A 526 -7.48 16.57 -13.78
CA HIS A 526 -8.46 15.88 -14.59
C HIS A 526 -9.47 16.88 -15.18
N PRO A 527 -9.76 16.81 -16.47
CA PRO A 527 -11.10 17.21 -16.90
C PRO A 527 -12.10 16.30 -16.19
N ASP A 528 -13.22 16.85 -15.77
CA ASP A 528 -14.29 16.15 -15.01
C ASP A 528 -14.80 14.83 -15.63
N ASN A 529 -14.24 14.39 -16.74
CA ASN A 529 -14.68 13.30 -17.62
C ASN A 529 -13.62 12.22 -17.84
N VAL A 530 -12.45 12.25 -17.21
CA VAL A 530 -11.34 11.30 -17.45
C VAL A 530 -11.39 10.09 -16.51
N ASP A 531 -12.51 9.84 -15.93
CA ASP A 531 -12.70 8.54 -15.33
C ASP A 531 -13.08 7.52 -16.38
N PHE A 532 -12.81 6.26 -16.09
CA PHE A 532 -13.10 5.08 -16.92
C PHE A 532 -14.53 5.02 -17.55
N ASP A 533 -15.37 6.01 -17.31
CA ASP A 533 -16.65 6.25 -17.99
C ASP A 533 -16.46 6.83 -19.40
N PHE A 534 -15.57 6.20 -20.17
CA PHE A 534 -15.35 6.60 -21.55
C PHE A 534 -16.60 6.48 -22.38
N LYS A 535 -17.13 7.62 -22.80
CA LYS A 535 -18.12 7.63 -23.89
C LYS A 535 -17.36 7.47 -25.21
N PRO A 536 -17.77 6.57 -26.11
CA PRO A 536 -17.20 6.49 -27.45
C PRO A 536 -17.20 7.86 -28.13
N GLY A 537 -16.03 8.29 -28.62
CA GLY A 537 -15.87 9.59 -29.26
C GLY A 537 -15.61 10.77 -28.33
N GLN A 538 -15.42 10.55 -27.03
CA GLN A 538 -14.99 11.59 -26.12
C GLN A 538 -13.51 11.91 -26.39
N THR A 539 -13.22 13.16 -26.72
CA THR A 539 -11.85 13.66 -26.86
C THR A 539 -11.43 14.29 -25.53
N PHE A 540 -10.27 13.89 -25.02
CA PHE A 540 -9.65 14.58 -23.89
C PHE A 540 -9.10 15.92 -24.39
N THR A 541 -9.41 16.97 -23.67
CA THR A 541 -8.83 18.28 -23.92
C THR A 541 -7.49 18.36 -23.20
N ASP A 542 -6.43 18.65 -23.94
CA ASP A 542 -5.13 18.96 -23.36
C ASP A 542 -5.26 20.25 -22.56
N LYS A 543 -4.92 20.21 -21.29
CA LYS A 543 -4.95 21.36 -20.38
C LYS A 543 -3.53 21.59 -19.87
N SER A 544 -3.08 22.83 -19.86
CA SER A 544 -1.81 23.16 -19.22
C SER A 544 -1.88 22.94 -17.70
N PHE A 545 -0.83 22.42 -17.12
CA PHE A 545 -0.69 22.33 -15.66
C PHE A 545 -0.72 23.70 -14.97
N ASP A 546 -0.40 24.77 -15.70
CA ASP A 546 -0.46 26.15 -15.20
C ASP A 546 -1.90 26.66 -15.02
N ASP A 547 -2.85 26.04 -15.73
CA ASP A 547 -4.29 26.37 -15.65
C ASP A 547 -5.01 25.65 -14.49
N ASP A 548 -4.30 24.82 -13.74
CA ASP A 548 -4.90 24.07 -12.64
C ASP A 548 -5.25 24.98 -11.47
N VAL A 549 -6.46 24.80 -10.98
CA VAL A 549 -6.96 25.49 -9.79
C VAL A 549 -6.46 24.73 -8.55
N TRP A 550 -5.65 25.42 -7.76
CA TRP A 550 -5.18 24.86 -6.51
C TRP A 550 -6.15 25.19 -5.37
N GLU A 551 -6.43 24.21 -4.54
CA GLU A 551 -7.19 24.30 -3.31
C GLU A 551 -6.26 24.24 -2.09
N LEU A 552 -6.72 24.73 -0.95
CA LEU A 552 -5.95 24.76 0.30
C LEU A 552 -6.83 24.35 1.47
N TYR A 553 -6.32 23.45 2.31
CA TYR A 553 -7.03 22.95 3.48
C TYR A 553 -6.15 22.98 4.74
N ASN A 554 -6.78 23.20 5.90
CA ASN A 554 -6.15 23.03 7.20
C ASN A 554 -6.69 21.75 7.85
N LEU A 555 -5.99 20.63 7.68
CA LEU A 555 -6.42 19.32 8.16
C LEU A 555 -6.50 19.21 9.70
N ASN A 556 -5.87 20.12 10.44
CA ASN A 556 -6.01 20.19 11.89
C ASN A 556 -7.40 20.66 12.34
N GLU A 557 -8.10 21.41 11.49
CA GLU A 557 -9.43 21.99 11.76
C GLU A 557 -10.51 21.41 10.86
N ASP A 558 -10.12 20.90 9.69
CA ASP A 558 -10.98 20.34 8.66
C ASP A 558 -10.40 18.99 8.20
N PHE A 559 -10.63 17.95 8.99
CA PHE A 559 -10.04 16.62 8.84
C PHE A 559 -10.28 15.98 7.46
N ASN A 560 -11.30 16.38 6.75
CA ASN A 560 -11.75 15.76 5.51
C ASN A 560 -12.05 16.74 4.37
N GLU A 561 -11.32 17.85 4.33
CA GLU A 561 -11.20 18.75 3.17
C GLU A 561 -12.56 19.33 2.70
N ARG A 562 -13.30 19.95 3.60
CA ARG A 562 -14.64 20.49 3.31
C ARG A 562 -14.64 21.97 2.94
N VAL A 563 -13.65 22.71 3.44
CA VAL A 563 -13.62 24.18 3.34
C VAL A 563 -12.32 24.61 2.65
N ASN A 564 -12.42 24.94 1.37
CA ASN A 564 -11.28 25.47 0.62
C ASN A 564 -10.89 26.87 1.13
N LEU A 565 -9.68 26.99 1.63
CA LEU A 565 -9.10 28.20 2.22
C LEU A 565 -8.18 28.99 1.28
N ALA A 566 -8.06 28.59 0.01
CA ALA A 566 -7.12 29.20 -0.96
C ALA A 566 -7.31 30.73 -1.08
N ALA A 567 -8.56 31.19 -1.19
CA ALA A 567 -8.86 32.62 -1.27
C ALA A 567 -8.56 33.39 0.03
N LYS A 568 -8.67 32.71 1.18
CA LYS A 568 -8.44 33.31 2.50
C LYS A 568 -6.96 33.42 2.86
N TYR A 569 -6.14 32.45 2.40
CA TYR A 569 -4.72 32.35 2.74
C TYR A 569 -3.84 32.19 1.48
N PRO A 570 -3.86 33.17 0.56
CA PRO A 570 -3.13 33.05 -0.72
C PRO A 570 -1.61 32.92 -0.56
N GLU A 571 -1.03 33.55 0.48
CA GLU A 571 0.40 33.43 0.77
C GLU A 571 0.77 32.02 1.23
N LYS A 572 -0.08 31.38 2.03
CA LYS A 572 0.12 29.99 2.46
C LYS A 572 0.01 29.02 1.29
N LEU A 573 -0.94 29.25 0.38
CA LEU A 573 -1.04 28.49 -0.85
C LEU A 573 0.24 28.64 -1.70
N ALA A 574 0.74 29.85 -1.88
CA ALA A 574 1.96 30.11 -2.64
C ALA A 574 3.20 29.42 -2.00
N GLU A 575 3.30 29.45 -0.66
CA GLU A 575 4.34 28.72 0.10
C GLU A 575 4.30 27.23 -0.22
N LEU A 576 3.12 26.61 -0.15
CA LEU A 576 2.95 25.17 -0.35
C LEU A 576 3.19 24.76 -1.81
N LYS A 577 2.75 25.56 -2.78
CA LYS A 577 3.07 25.32 -4.21
C LYS A 577 4.58 25.31 -4.44
N LYS A 578 5.30 26.27 -3.90
CA LYS A 578 6.77 26.31 -3.97
C LYS A 578 7.40 25.09 -3.28
N LEU A 579 6.85 24.65 -2.16
CA LEU A 579 7.31 23.44 -1.47
C LEU A 579 7.05 22.18 -2.31
N PHE A 580 5.90 22.07 -3.00
CA PHE A 580 5.63 20.99 -3.95
C PHE A 580 6.68 20.93 -5.05
N GLU A 581 7.01 22.03 -5.69
CA GLU A 581 8.03 22.10 -6.74
C GLU A 581 9.40 21.63 -6.23
N ALA A 582 9.79 22.05 -5.02
CA ALA A 582 11.03 21.62 -4.40
C ALA A 582 11.04 20.10 -4.13
N GLN A 583 9.95 19.56 -3.62
CA GLN A 583 9.79 18.10 -3.38
C GLN A 583 9.75 17.34 -4.71
N ALA A 584 9.05 17.84 -5.70
CA ALA A 584 8.98 17.25 -7.04
C ALA A 584 10.37 17.14 -7.68
N THR A 585 11.17 18.21 -7.60
CA THR A 585 12.54 18.22 -8.10
C THR A 585 13.43 17.22 -7.36
N ALA A 586 13.36 17.21 -6.03
CA ALA A 586 14.19 16.35 -5.18
C ALA A 586 13.85 14.84 -5.35
N ASN A 587 12.66 14.52 -5.80
CA ASN A 587 12.15 13.15 -5.94
C ASN A 587 12.00 12.70 -7.40
N HIS A 588 12.58 13.39 -8.38
CA HIS A 588 12.53 13.05 -9.81
C HIS A 588 11.12 13.00 -10.41
N LEU A 589 10.18 13.74 -9.83
CA LEU A 589 8.79 13.73 -10.27
C LEU A 589 8.59 14.43 -11.62
N PHE A 590 9.48 15.33 -12.02
CA PHE A 590 9.38 15.95 -13.35
C PHE A 590 9.91 15.06 -14.47
N PRO A 591 9.29 15.12 -15.68
CA PRO A 591 8.17 15.99 -16.06
C PRO A 591 6.86 15.55 -15.44
N LEU A 592 5.90 16.48 -15.29
CA LEU A 592 4.52 16.12 -14.98
C LEU A 592 3.92 15.35 -16.16
N ILE A 593 3.34 14.21 -15.91
CA ILE A 593 2.72 13.33 -16.92
C ILE A 593 1.25 13.19 -16.59
N SER A 594 0.38 13.62 -17.49
CA SER A 594 -1.06 13.53 -17.30
C SER A 594 -1.66 12.24 -17.87
N TRP A 595 -2.90 11.92 -17.51
CA TRP A 595 -3.65 10.88 -18.20
C TRP A 595 -3.80 11.17 -19.70
N TYR A 596 -3.88 12.44 -20.09
CA TYR A 596 -3.89 12.84 -21.50
C TYR A 596 -2.63 12.37 -22.24
N ASP A 597 -1.45 12.55 -21.63
CA ASP A 597 -0.18 12.09 -22.20
C ASP A 597 -0.12 10.57 -22.34
N VAL A 598 -0.66 9.85 -21.36
CA VAL A 598 -0.77 8.38 -21.41
C VAL A 598 -1.69 7.95 -22.55
N TYR A 599 -2.90 8.49 -22.62
CA TYR A 599 -3.91 8.09 -23.62
C TYR A 599 -3.54 8.48 -25.06
N ASN A 600 -2.87 9.61 -25.24
CA ASN A 600 -2.47 10.04 -26.57
C ASN A 600 -1.08 9.52 -26.99
N LYS A 601 -0.59 8.48 -26.29
CA LYS A 601 0.65 7.79 -26.62
C LYS A 601 1.86 8.75 -26.69
N ARG A 602 1.87 9.80 -25.88
CA ARG A 602 3.02 10.69 -25.74
C ARG A 602 4.15 10.06 -24.92
N ILE A 603 3.85 8.96 -24.25
CA ILE A 603 4.79 8.13 -23.51
C ILE A 603 5.13 6.93 -24.38
N HIS A 604 6.42 6.71 -24.62
CA HIS A 604 6.91 5.59 -25.40
C HIS A 604 7.56 4.55 -24.49
N HIS A 605 7.09 3.32 -24.57
CA HIS A 605 7.73 2.20 -23.91
C HIS A 605 8.85 1.62 -24.78
N PRO A 606 10.03 1.24 -24.23
CA PRO A 606 11.19 0.84 -25.01
C PRO A 606 10.97 -0.36 -25.93
N ASN A 607 10.02 -1.24 -25.62
CA ASN A 607 9.75 -2.46 -26.40
C ASN A 607 8.70 -2.29 -27.51
N GLY A 608 8.31 -1.04 -27.83
CA GLY A 608 7.32 -0.80 -28.90
C GLY A 608 5.95 -1.40 -28.61
N SER A 609 5.72 -1.95 -27.43
CA SER A 609 4.39 -2.30 -26.98
C SER A 609 3.60 -0.99 -26.93
N GLU A 610 2.72 -0.80 -27.93
CA GLU A 610 1.78 0.29 -27.88
C GLU A 610 1.10 0.20 -26.51
N THR A 611 1.17 1.27 -25.72
CA THR A 611 0.31 1.41 -24.56
C THR A 611 -1.09 1.07 -25.05
N GLN A 612 -1.53 -0.14 -24.76
CA GLN A 612 -2.92 -0.47 -25.01
C GLN A 612 -3.63 0.45 -24.04
N GLY A 613 -4.31 1.45 -24.60
CA GLY A 613 -5.19 2.29 -23.81
C GLY A 613 -6.05 1.40 -22.92
N PRO A 614 -6.57 1.88 -21.82
CA PRO A 614 -7.09 1.06 -20.73
C PRO A 614 -7.90 -0.09 -21.29
N ILE A 615 -7.34 -1.27 -21.14
CA ILE A 615 -7.91 -2.60 -21.35
C ILE A 615 -8.78 -2.68 -22.65
N LYS A 616 -8.19 -3.24 -23.71
CA LYS A 616 -9.00 -3.69 -24.85
C LYS A 616 -10.07 -4.66 -24.40
#